data_9c9f9c5a52eb008c78cbad284df85b34
#
_entry.id   9c9f9c5a52eb008c78cbad284df85b34
#
_cell.length_a   1.000
_cell.length_b   1.000
_cell.length_c   1.000
_cell.angle_alpha   90.00
_cell.angle_beta   90.00
_cell.angle_gamma   90.00
#
_symmetry.space_group_name_H-M   'P 1'
#
loop_
_entity.id
_entity.type
_entity.pdbx_description
1 polymer ?
#
loop_
_entity_poly.entity_id
_entity_poly.type
_entity_poly.pdbx_seq_one_letter_code
_entity_poly.pdbx_strand_id
1 'polypeptide(L)'
;MTAILSWNIQNGRGCDGVTDLARIARVAKAMGESDVLCLQEIARRDPAFGGGADQVAELEGLFPGFQAIFGPTLVRGERQYGNMILSRLPVLQAFNHLLPHPAEGGIKHMQRQAIEAVVQTRAGPLRVVTTHFEYYSAAHRAAQVARLRAIQEEVAENEASPAKAAPSPYDQVPRPASLVLCGDMNILPGDAEYAQLFQPPLADAWRAARPGEPDPPTTGLFDRVQWPKGGHCRDYFALTPDVARRIASIDMDAATDASDHQPLRLVLR
;
A
#
# COMPACT_ATOMS: atom_id res chain seq x y z
N MET A 1 15.36 -12.35 -6.57
CA MET A 1 13.96 -11.93 -6.73
C MET A 1 13.60 -11.02 -5.59
N THR A 2 12.61 -10.14 -5.76
CA THR A 2 12.07 -9.27 -4.70
C THR A 2 10.57 -9.50 -4.65
N ALA A 3 10.04 -9.85 -3.48
CA ALA A 3 8.62 -10.14 -3.29
C ALA A 3 7.98 -9.07 -2.39
N ILE A 4 6.84 -8.52 -2.83
CA ILE A 4 6.11 -7.46 -2.13
C ILE A 4 4.66 -7.92 -1.95
N LEU A 5 4.18 -7.88 -0.71
CA LEU A 5 2.78 -8.16 -0.39
C LEU A 5 2.07 -6.86 -0.03
N SER A 6 0.88 -6.65 -0.57
CA SER A 6 -0.01 -5.54 -0.21
C SER A 6 -1.33 -6.08 0.32
N TRP A 7 -1.80 -5.55 1.46
CA TRP A 7 -3.02 -6.02 2.08
C TRP A 7 -3.65 -4.97 3.02
N ASN A 8 -4.89 -4.60 2.77
CA ASN A 8 -5.71 -3.94 3.76
C ASN A 8 -6.17 -5.01 4.77
N ILE A 9 -5.70 -4.92 6.01
CA ILE A 9 -5.94 -5.93 7.05
C ILE A 9 -7.14 -5.62 7.95
N GLN A 10 -7.90 -4.56 7.66
CA GLN A 10 -9.07 -4.16 8.45
C GLN A 10 -8.79 -4.16 9.98
N ASN A 11 -7.69 -3.54 10.40
CA ASN A 11 -7.23 -3.55 11.81
C ASN A 11 -7.06 -4.98 12.40
N GLY A 12 -6.77 -5.98 11.56
CA GLY A 12 -6.68 -7.38 11.93
C GLY A 12 -8.03 -8.08 12.13
N ARG A 13 -9.15 -7.38 11.81
CA ARG A 13 -10.49 -7.92 11.96
C ARG A 13 -10.87 -8.79 10.76
N GLY A 14 -11.16 -10.07 11.01
CA GLY A 14 -11.67 -10.97 10.00
C GLY A 14 -13.18 -10.82 9.75
N CYS A 15 -13.67 -11.51 8.71
CA CYS A 15 -15.10 -11.56 8.38
C CYS A 15 -15.94 -12.23 9.48
N ASP A 16 -15.31 -12.98 10.39
CA ASP A 16 -15.89 -13.51 11.63
C ASP A 16 -16.06 -12.46 12.74
N GLY A 17 -15.57 -11.24 12.53
CA GLY A 17 -15.61 -10.15 13.49
C GLY A 17 -14.51 -10.19 14.55
N VAL A 18 -13.63 -11.21 14.54
CA VAL A 18 -12.55 -11.36 15.51
C VAL A 18 -11.28 -10.64 15.04
N THR A 19 -10.68 -9.82 15.90
CA THR A 19 -9.37 -9.20 15.64
C THR A 19 -8.26 -10.18 16.06
N ASP A 20 -7.40 -10.58 15.09
CA ASP A 20 -6.29 -11.51 15.28
C ASP A 20 -5.15 -11.20 14.30
N LEU A 21 -4.14 -10.43 14.76
CA LEU A 21 -2.97 -10.10 13.93
C LEU A 21 -2.05 -11.32 13.70
N ALA A 22 -2.08 -12.32 14.57
CA ALA A 22 -1.35 -13.56 14.33
C ALA A 22 -1.97 -14.34 13.14
N ARG A 23 -3.29 -14.27 12.95
CA ARG A 23 -3.97 -14.77 11.74
C ARG A 23 -3.50 -14.04 10.49
N ILE A 24 -3.43 -12.72 10.53
CA ILE A 24 -2.87 -11.92 9.43
C ILE A 24 -1.45 -12.38 9.08
N ALA A 25 -0.58 -12.53 10.09
CA ALA A 25 0.78 -12.99 9.86
C ALA A 25 0.86 -14.41 9.28
N ARG A 26 -0.01 -15.33 9.71
CA ARG A 26 -0.08 -16.69 9.13
C ARG A 26 -0.47 -16.67 7.66
N VAL A 27 -1.50 -15.90 7.30
CA VAL A 27 -1.95 -15.76 5.91
C VAL A 27 -0.86 -15.15 5.04
N ALA A 28 -0.26 -14.03 5.47
CA ALA A 28 0.82 -13.38 4.73
C ALA A 28 2.00 -14.32 4.46
N LYS A 29 2.39 -15.14 5.46
CA LYS A 29 3.46 -16.14 5.33
C LYS A 29 3.06 -17.31 4.43
N ALA A 30 1.79 -17.73 4.44
CA ALA A 30 1.29 -18.82 3.61
C ALA A 30 1.33 -18.48 2.11
N MET A 31 1.23 -17.20 1.73
CA MET A 31 1.42 -16.74 0.33
C MET A 31 2.88 -16.86 -0.16
N GLY A 32 3.81 -17.20 0.73
CA GLY A 32 5.23 -17.34 0.47
C GLY A 32 6.05 -16.18 1.04
N GLU A 33 7.39 -16.38 1.10
CA GLU A 33 8.31 -15.38 1.62
C GLU A 33 8.17 -14.04 0.89
N SER A 34 7.92 -12.98 1.64
CA SER A 34 7.90 -11.61 1.14
C SER A 34 9.08 -10.82 1.70
N ASP A 35 9.66 -9.94 0.88
CA ASP A 35 10.74 -9.04 1.29
C ASP A 35 10.20 -7.75 1.90
N VAL A 36 9.02 -7.32 1.42
CA VAL A 36 8.32 -6.12 1.88
C VAL A 36 6.84 -6.44 2.05
N LEU A 37 6.23 -6.00 3.15
CA LEU A 37 4.79 -6.04 3.36
C LEU A 37 4.28 -4.60 3.48
N CYS A 38 3.24 -4.30 2.72
CA CYS A 38 2.54 -3.01 2.69
C CYS A 38 1.14 -3.23 3.26
N LEU A 39 0.92 -2.81 4.49
CA LEU A 39 -0.30 -3.07 5.24
C LEU A 39 -1.09 -1.77 5.42
N GLN A 40 -2.39 -1.81 5.17
CA GLN A 40 -3.28 -0.68 5.37
C GLN A 40 -4.20 -0.96 6.57
N GLU A 41 -4.76 0.11 7.13
CA GLU A 41 -5.64 0.09 8.31
C GLU A 41 -4.97 -0.42 9.58
N ILE A 42 -3.88 0.20 9.98
CA ILE A 42 -3.17 -0.11 11.22
C ILE A 42 -3.56 0.91 12.30
N ALA A 43 -3.98 0.43 13.46
CA ALA A 43 -4.34 1.26 14.60
C ALA A 43 -3.34 1.12 15.75
N ARG A 44 -3.12 2.21 16.47
CA ARG A 44 -2.38 2.23 17.73
C ARG A 44 -3.23 2.89 18.80
N ARG A 45 -3.41 2.20 19.93
CA ARG A 45 -4.07 2.72 21.14
C ARG A 45 -5.44 3.36 20.88
N ASP A 46 -6.13 2.94 19.80
CA ASP A 46 -7.50 3.38 19.53
C ASP A 46 -8.50 2.32 20.01
N PRO A 47 -9.32 2.63 21.04
CA PRO A 47 -10.29 1.68 21.59
C PRO A 47 -11.35 1.20 20.56
N ALA A 48 -11.57 1.98 19.50
CA ALA A 48 -12.49 1.58 18.42
C ALA A 48 -11.94 0.43 17.56
N PHE A 49 -10.61 0.17 17.63
CA PHE A 49 -9.94 -0.84 16.85
C PHE A 49 -9.07 -1.73 17.74
N GLY A 50 -9.30 -3.05 17.68
CA GLY A 50 -8.50 -4.03 18.43
C GLY A 50 -8.44 -3.81 19.96
N GLY A 51 -9.46 -3.18 20.55
CA GLY A 51 -9.50 -2.93 21.99
C GLY A 51 -8.46 -1.92 22.51
N GLY A 52 -7.87 -1.12 21.65
CA GLY A 52 -6.84 -0.13 22.03
C GLY A 52 -5.42 -0.70 22.11
N ALA A 53 -5.17 -1.86 21.53
CA ALA A 53 -3.83 -2.44 21.41
C ALA A 53 -2.88 -1.59 20.53
N ASP A 54 -1.59 -1.77 20.69
CA ASP A 54 -0.57 -1.23 19.79
C ASP A 54 -0.29 -2.24 18.66
N GLN A 55 -1.08 -2.16 17.59
CA GLN A 55 -0.96 -3.09 16.47
C GLN A 55 0.38 -2.96 15.73
N VAL A 56 1.05 -1.80 15.80
CA VAL A 56 2.38 -1.64 15.20
C VAL A 56 3.38 -2.53 15.95
N ALA A 57 3.43 -2.42 17.28
CA ALA A 57 4.33 -3.23 18.10
C ALA A 57 4.03 -4.75 17.98
N GLU A 58 2.76 -5.12 17.88
CA GLU A 58 2.36 -6.52 17.70
C GLU A 58 2.81 -7.06 16.34
N LEU A 59 2.61 -6.31 15.25
CA LEU A 59 3.08 -6.69 13.92
C LEU A 59 4.62 -6.77 13.84
N GLU A 60 5.34 -5.87 14.49
CA GLU A 60 6.80 -5.96 14.62
C GLU A 60 7.23 -7.29 15.26
N GLY A 61 6.56 -7.68 16.33
CA GLY A 61 6.81 -8.96 17.01
C GLY A 61 6.48 -10.19 16.15
N LEU A 62 5.46 -10.11 15.28
CA LEU A 62 5.04 -11.19 14.40
C LEU A 62 5.93 -11.35 13.16
N PHE A 63 6.69 -10.30 12.78
CA PHE A 63 7.63 -10.29 11.66
C PHE A 63 9.07 -9.97 12.11
N PRO A 64 9.70 -10.85 12.92
CA PRO A 64 11.07 -10.62 13.37
C PRO A 64 12.04 -10.51 12.19
N GLY A 65 12.97 -9.58 12.28
CA GLY A 65 13.94 -9.28 11.21
C GLY A 65 13.44 -8.31 10.14
N PHE A 66 12.21 -7.80 10.27
CA PHE A 66 11.71 -6.71 9.43
C PHE A 66 11.87 -5.37 10.15
N GLN A 67 12.30 -4.34 9.43
CA GLN A 67 12.21 -2.95 9.88
C GLN A 67 10.80 -2.44 9.62
N ALA A 68 10.18 -1.86 10.64
CA ALA A 68 8.85 -1.27 10.55
C ALA A 68 8.92 0.22 10.24
N ILE A 69 8.07 0.67 9.32
CA ILE A 69 7.84 2.08 9.00
C ILE A 69 6.34 2.31 9.11
N PHE A 70 5.91 2.90 10.21
CA PHE A 70 4.52 3.27 10.41
C PHE A 70 4.30 4.74 10.05
N GLY A 71 3.32 5.00 9.18
CA GLY A 71 2.88 6.34 8.80
C GLY A 71 1.48 6.62 9.35
N PRO A 72 1.35 7.36 10.46
CA PRO A 72 0.03 7.76 10.90
C PRO A 72 -0.55 8.81 9.96
N THR A 73 -1.80 8.62 9.55
CA THR A 73 -2.60 9.64 8.88
C THR A 73 -3.42 10.45 9.86
N LEU A 74 -3.80 9.84 10.99
CA LEU A 74 -4.49 10.48 12.10
C LEU A 74 -3.68 10.29 13.38
N VAL A 75 -3.50 11.39 14.13
CA VAL A 75 -2.94 11.41 15.47
C VAL A 75 -3.88 12.21 16.37
N ARG A 76 -4.50 11.56 17.36
CA ARG A 76 -5.43 12.18 18.30
C ARG A 76 -5.07 11.80 19.74
N GLY A 77 -4.18 12.56 20.35
CA GLY A 77 -3.53 12.18 21.60
C GLY A 77 -2.68 10.92 21.36
N GLU A 78 -2.91 9.86 22.13
CA GLU A 78 -2.20 8.58 21.97
C GLU A 78 -2.76 7.70 20.85
N ARG A 79 -3.98 7.98 20.36
CA ARG A 79 -4.63 7.20 19.30
C ARG A 79 -4.04 7.57 17.94
N GLN A 80 -3.63 6.56 17.20
CA GLN A 80 -3.09 6.73 15.86
C GLN A 80 -3.73 5.71 14.91
N TYR A 81 -3.87 6.13 13.64
CA TYR A 81 -4.37 5.29 12.57
C TYR A 81 -3.61 5.61 11.28
N GLY A 82 -3.24 4.59 10.51
CA GLY A 82 -2.48 4.78 9.28
C GLY A 82 -2.15 3.49 8.56
N ASN A 83 -1.06 3.54 7.79
CA ASN A 83 -0.53 2.39 7.06
C ASN A 83 0.86 2.03 7.59
N MET A 84 1.36 0.86 7.19
CA MET A 84 2.66 0.35 7.62
C MET A 84 3.38 -0.35 6.48
N ILE A 85 4.69 -0.11 6.38
CA ILE A 85 5.61 -0.93 5.59
C ILE A 85 6.48 -1.71 6.56
N LEU A 86 6.57 -3.03 6.35
CA LEU A 86 7.55 -3.89 6.98
C LEU A 86 8.55 -4.33 5.90
N SER A 87 9.84 -4.15 6.12
CA SER A 87 10.88 -4.51 5.16
C SER A 87 12.00 -5.31 5.81
N ARG A 88 12.32 -6.48 5.25
CA ARG A 88 13.55 -7.21 5.58
C ARG A 88 14.75 -6.80 4.73
N LEU A 89 14.49 -6.00 3.67
CA LEU A 89 15.54 -5.36 2.89
C LEU A 89 16.01 -4.08 3.61
N PRO A 90 17.28 -3.69 3.45
CA PRO A 90 17.76 -2.43 4.00
C PRO A 90 16.92 -1.26 3.49
N VAL A 91 16.39 -0.45 4.41
CA VAL A 91 15.66 0.78 4.09
C VAL A 91 16.66 1.93 4.07
N LEU A 92 16.85 2.54 2.92
CA LEU A 92 17.80 3.64 2.71
C LEU A 92 17.24 4.96 3.24
N GLN A 93 15.96 5.22 2.98
CA GLN A 93 15.20 6.35 3.51
C GLN A 93 13.69 6.09 3.40
N ALA A 94 12.91 6.85 4.15
CA ALA A 94 11.45 6.77 4.12
C ALA A 94 10.81 8.15 4.22
N PHE A 95 9.61 8.29 3.65
CA PHE A 95 8.80 9.52 3.69
C PHE A 95 7.35 9.20 4.02
N ASN A 96 6.69 10.12 4.70
CA ASN A 96 5.24 10.10 4.89
C ASN A 96 4.62 11.32 4.19
N HIS A 97 3.88 11.07 3.12
CA HIS A 97 3.24 12.08 2.29
C HIS A 97 1.78 12.22 2.70
N LEU A 98 1.40 13.31 3.34
CA LEU A 98 -0.02 13.65 3.49
C LEU A 98 -0.62 13.92 2.10
N LEU A 99 -1.72 13.26 1.80
CA LEU A 99 -2.41 13.41 0.53
C LEU A 99 -3.44 14.54 0.60
N PRO A 100 -3.84 15.13 -0.54
CA PRO A 100 -4.86 16.16 -0.59
C PRO A 100 -6.17 15.72 0.09
N HIS A 101 -6.75 16.67 0.83
CA HIS A 101 -7.99 16.50 1.56
C HIS A 101 -8.90 17.72 1.30
N PRO A 102 -9.47 17.84 0.07
CA PRO A 102 -10.33 18.94 -0.30
C PRO A 102 -11.53 19.09 0.63
N ALA A 103 -12.00 20.33 0.83
CA ALA A 103 -13.21 20.56 1.60
C ALA A 103 -14.42 20.01 0.85
N GLU A 104 -15.15 19.09 1.47
CA GLU A 104 -16.36 18.49 0.92
C GLU A 104 -17.37 18.23 2.04
N GLY A 105 -18.44 19.01 2.07
CA GLY A 105 -19.45 18.92 3.11
C GLY A 105 -20.45 17.79 2.86
N GLY A 106 -21.08 17.31 3.95
CA GLY A 106 -22.20 16.37 3.88
C GLY A 106 -21.85 14.89 3.72
N ILE A 107 -20.59 14.54 3.56
CA ILE A 107 -20.11 13.15 3.49
C ILE A 107 -19.05 12.84 4.56
N LYS A 108 -18.88 11.57 4.87
CA LYS A 108 -17.77 11.11 5.70
C LYS A 108 -16.48 11.17 4.88
N HIS A 109 -15.41 11.66 5.45
CA HIS A 109 -14.06 11.59 4.87
C HIS A 109 -13.02 11.76 5.96
N MET A 110 -11.79 11.36 5.68
CA MET A 110 -10.66 11.51 6.60
C MET A 110 -9.39 11.85 5.83
N GLN A 111 -8.40 12.43 6.53
CA GLN A 111 -7.08 12.62 5.96
C GLN A 111 -6.49 11.27 5.54
N ARG A 112 -5.90 11.22 4.35
CA ARG A 112 -5.18 10.06 3.82
C ARG A 112 -3.70 10.40 3.63
N GLN A 113 -2.88 9.39 3.49
CA GLN A 113 -1.44 9.52 3.33
C GLN A 113 -0.88 8.37 2.48
N ALA A 114 0.36 8.53 2.01
CA ALA A 114 1.16 7.47 1.42
C ALA A 114 2.49 7.36 2.17
N ILE A 115 2.91 6.15 2.50
CA ILE A 115 4.26 5.89 2.99
C ILE A 115 5.11 5.48 1.79
N GLU A 116 6.27 6.09 1.67
CA GLU A 116 7.31 5.71 0.73
C GLU A 116 8.51 5.16 1.49
N ALA A 117 9.00 3.99 1.09
CA ALA A 117 10.28 3.45 1.52
C ALA A 117 11.16 3.21 0.29
N VAL A 118 12.39 3.69 0.33
CA VAL A 118 13.42 3.31 -0.64
C VAL A 118 14.16 2.11 -0.07
N VAL A 119 13.99 0.95 -0.67
CA VAL A 119 14.61 -0.30 -0.22
C VAL A 119 15.74 -0.72 -1.15
N GLN A 120 16.82 -1.28 -0.58
CA GLN A 120 17.93 -1.82 -1.35
C GLN A 120 17.61 -3.25 -1.80
N THR A 121 17.31 -3.42 -3.09
CA THR A 121 17.15 -4.75 -3.70
C THR A 121 18.45 -5.24 -4.31
N ARG A 122 18.49 -6.50 -4.72
CA ARG A 122 19.65 -7.04 -5.49
C ARG A 122 19.82 -6.36 -6.84
N ALA A 123 18.76 -5.80 -7.40
CA ALA A 123 18.78 -5.09 -8.69
C ALA A 123 18.99 -3.58 -8.54
N GLY A 124 19.30 -3.09 -7.35
CA GLY A 124 19.48 -1.68 -7.02
C GLY A 124 18.36 -1.14 -6.11
N PRO A 125 18.42 0.15 -5.77
CA PRO A 125 17.38 0.82 -5.00
C PRO A 125 16.02 0.77 -5.72
N LEU A 126 14.96 0.60 -4.94
CA LEU A 126 13.58 0.55 -5.42
C LEU A 126 12.68 1.34 -4.47
N ARG A 127 11.84 2.21 -5.00
CA ARG A 127 10.79 2.88 -4.22
C ARG A 127 9.59 1.97 -4.10
N VAL A 128 9.19 1.70 -2.87
CA VAL A 128 7.95 1.02 -2.53
C VAL A 128 7.06 2.02 -1.82
N VAL A 129 5.89 2.29 -2.38
CA VAL A 129 4.91 3.23 -1.85
C VAL A 129 3.63 2.49 -1.54
N THR A 130 3.08 2.69 -0.34
CA THR A 130 1.76 2.16 0.01
C THR A 130 0.81 3.28 0.41
N THR A 131 -0.45 3.13 0.03
CA THR A 131 -1.51 4.10 0.34
C THR A 131 -2.84 3.42 0.60
N HIS A 132 -3.76 4.16 1.21
CA HIS A 132 -5.17 3.82 1.31
C HIS A 132 -5.96 5.08 0.97
N PHE A 133 -6.63 5.11 -0.20
CA PHE A 133 -7.37 6.26 -0.68
C PHE A 133 -8.72 6.45 0.02
N GLU A 134 -9.32 7.63 -0.16
CA GLU A 134 -10.61 7.96 0.41
C GLU A 134 -11.73 7.10 -0.20
N TYR A 135 -12.57 6.53 0.66
CA TYR A 135 -13.66 5.65 0.25
C TYR A 135 -14.87 6.41 -0.28
N TYR A 136 -15.31 7.46 0.45
CA TYR A 136 -16.61 8.10 0.20
C TYR A 136 -16.59 9.19 -0.89
N SER A 137 -15.41 9.70 -1.26
CA SER A 137 -15.28 10.84 -2.17
C SER A 137 -14.44 10.55 -3.40
N ALA A 138 -15.06 10.58 -4.58
CA ALA A 138 -14.36 10.52 -5.86
C ALA A 138 -13.44 11.74 -6.07
N ALA A 139 -13.88 12.94 -5.62
CA ALA A 139 -13.07 14.15 -5.72
C ALA A 139 -11.77 14.05 -4.89
N HIS A 140 -11.84 13.47 -3.68
CA HIS A 140 -10.65 13.21 -2.88
C HIS A 140 -9.74 12.18 -3.57
N ARG A 141 -10.29 11.06 -4.08
CA ARG A 141 -9.49 10.05 -4.80
C ARG A 141 -8.79 10.65 -6.02
N ALA A 142 -9.48 11.43 -6.83
CA ALA A 142 -8.89 12.10 -7.99
C ALA A 142 -7.72 13.03 -7.60
N ALA A 143 -7.89 13.82 -6.53
CA ALA A 143 -6.83 14.68 -6.01
C ALA A 143 -5.65 13.87 -5.44
N GLN A 144 -5.92 12.74 -4.77
CA GLN A 144 -4.91 11.85 -4.21
C GLN A 144 -4.10 11.15 -5.30
N VAL A 145 -4.76 10.67 -6.35
CA VAL A 145 -4.11 10.13 -7.57
C VAL A 145 -3.22 11.19 -8.22
N ALA A 146 -3.74 12.40 -8.44
CA ALA A 146 -2.99 13.49 -9.03
C ALA A 146 -1.72 13.81 -8.22
N ARG A 147 -1.80 13.82 -6.87
CA ARG A 147 -0.64 14.08 -6.01
C ARG A 147 0.40 12.97 -6.09
N LEU A 148 0.01 11.70 -6.10
CA LEU A 148 0.98 10.61 -6.22
C LEU A 148 1.67 10.60 -7.58
N ARG A 149 0.97 10.95 -8.65
CA ARG A 149 1.57 11.13 -9.98
C ARG A 149 2.56 12.30 -9.99
N ALA A 150 2.19 13.44 -9.39
CA ALA A 150 3.11 14.58 -9.25
C ALA A 150 4.37 14.23 -8.44
N ILE A 151 4.25 13.46 -7.35
CA ILE A 151 5.41 12.95 -6.60
C ILE A 151 6.29 12.07 -7.50
N GLN A 152 5.71 11.23 -8.36
CA GLN A 152 6.47 10.40 -9.29
C GLN A 152 7.23 11.26 -10.31
N GLU A 153 6.62 12.30 -10.83
CA GLU A 153 7.24 13.26 -11.76
C GLU A 153 8.38 14.03 -11.05
N GLU A 154 8.12 14.58 -9.87
CA GLU A 154 9.12 15.26 -9.02
C GLU A 154 10.36 14.39 -8.77
N VAL A 155 10.16 13.10 -8.49
CA VAL A 155 11.26 12.17 -8.24
C VAL A 155 12.04 11.87 -9.51
N ALA A 156 11.37 11.67 -10.64
CA ALA A 156 12.03 11.42 -11.91
C ALA A 156 12.86 12.63 -12.37
N GLU A 157 12.36 13.85 -12.17
CA GLU A 157 13.08 15.09 -12.44
C GLU A 157 14.32 15.24 -11.54
N ASN A 158 14.18 14.95 -10.23
CA ASN A 158 15.30 15.00 -9.29
C ASN A 158 16.36 13.93 -9.57
N GLU A 159 15.97 12.74 -10.00
CA GLU A 159 16.92 11.69 -10.43
C GLU A 159 17.70 12.12 -11.68
N ALA A 160 17.02 12.78 -12.64
CA ALA A 160 17.65 13.30 -13.87
C ALA A 160 18.54 14.53 -13.62
N SER A 161 18.28 15.27 -12.54
CA SER A 161 19.04 16.49 -12.18
C SER A 161 19.40 16.48 -10.68
N PRO A 162 20.32 15.59 -10.27
CA PRO A 162 20.64 15.42 -8.86
C PRO A 162 21.29 16.66 -8.25
N ALA A 163 20.93 16.96 -7.00
CA ALA A 163 21.55 18.04 -6.24
C ALA A 163 23.05 17.76 -6.01
N LYS A 164 23.82 18.80 -5.72
CA LYS A 164 25.22 18.65 -5.35
C LYS A 164 25.36 17.91 -4.02
N ALA A 165 26.14 16.83 -4.03
CA ALA A 165 26.41 16.08 -2.79
C ALA A 165 27.23 16.93 -1.80
N ALA A 166 26.87 16.84 -0.52
CA ALA A 166 27.54 17.47 0.59
C ALA A 166 27.40 16.57 1.85
N PRO A 167 28.15 16.81 2.94
CA PRO A 167 27.95 16.08 4.20
C PRO A 167 26.52 16.24 4.76
N SER A 168 26.08 15.27 5.58
CA SER A 168 24.79 15.32 6.25
C SER A 168 24.47 16.70 6.85
N PRO A 169 23.23 17.20 6.70
CA PRO A 169 22.03 16.55 6.17
C PRO A 169 21.83 16.66 4.63
N TYR A 170 22.84 17.01 3.89
CA TYR A 170 22.81 17.22 2.43
C TYR A 170 23.44 16.05 1.65
N ASP A 171 23.67 14.92 2.32
CA ASP A 171 24.15 13.69 1.69
C ASP A 171 23.11 13.13 0.71
N GLN A 172 23.61 12.61 -0.40
CA GLN A 172 22.74 12.09 -1.45
C GLN A 172 22.39 10.62 -1.15
N VAL A 173 21.15 10.41 -0.70
CA VAL A 173 20.57 9.08 -0.53
C VAL A 173 19.77 8.76 -1.79
N PRO A 174 19.94 7.59 -2.42
CA PRO A 174 19.20 7.22 -3.63
C PRO A 174 17.70 7.30 -3.44
N ARG A 175 16.99 7.97 -4.36
CA ARG A 175 15.54 8.01 -4.48
C ARG A 175 15.17 7.82 -5.94
N PRO A 176 15.17 6.56 -6.46
CA PRO A 176 15.03 6.29 -7.88
C PRO A 176 13.60 6.55 -8.37
N ALA A 177 13.45 6.83 -9.68
CA ALA A 177 12.14 6.89 -10.32
C ALA A 177 11.46 5.52 -10.40
N SER A 178 12.23 4.42 -10.34
CA SER A 178 11.71 3.04 -10.27
C SER A 178 10.75 2.88 -9.09
N LEU A 179 9.46 2.57 -9.39
CA LEU A 179 8.37 2.60 -8.41
C LEU A 179 7.53 1.33 -8.42
N VAL A 180 7.24 0.83 -7.23
CA VAL A 180 6.08 0.00 -6.90
C VAL A 180 5.15 0.80 -5.99
N LEU A 181 3.99 1.22 -6.51
CA LEU A 181 2.91 1.83 -5.72
C LEU A 181 1.82 0.78 -5.51
N CYS A 182 1.40 0.55 -4.28
CA CYS A 182 0.37 -0.44 -3.96
C CYS A 182 -0.56 0.00 -2.83
N GLY A 183 -1.64 -0.72 -2.63
CA GLY A 183 -2.58 -0.55 -1.53
C GLY A 183 -4.03 -0.57 -1.95
N ASP A 184 -4.90 -0.24 -1.00
CA ASP A 184 -6.33 -0.06 -1.22
C ASP A 184 -6.58 1.32 -1.83
N MET A 185 -6.82 1.33 -3.12
CA MET A 185 -7.05 2.58 -3.86
C MET A 185 -8.51 3.03 -3.79
N ASN A 186 -9.43 2.20 -3.27
CA ASN A 186 -10.87 2.49 -3.25
C ASN A 186 -11.45 2.91 -4.61
N ILE A 187 -10.82 2.45 -5.70
CA ILE A 187 -11.14 2.73 -7.09
C ILE A 187 -11.60 1.44 -7.75
N LEU A 188 -12.65 1.50 -8.55
CA LEU A 188 -13.05 0.38 -9.41
C LEU A 188 -12.39 0.48 -10.79
N PRO A 189 -12.19 -0.64 -11.49
CA PRO A 189 -11.57 -0.63 -12.83
C PRO A 189 -12.25 0.25 -13.89
N GLY A 190 -13.54 0.59 -13.68
CA GLY A 190 -14.32 1.47 -14.56
C GLY A 190 -14.33 2.94 -14.15
N ASP A 191 -13.74 3.30 -13.01
CA ASP A 191 -13.76 4.66 -12.50
C ASP A 191 -12.78 5.56 -13.28
N ALA A 192 -13.05 6.86 -13.33
CA ALA A 192 -12.17 7.84 -13.99
C ALA A 192 -10.79 7.91 -13.32
N GLU A 193 -10.75 7.73 -11.99
CA GLU A 193 -9.52 7.73 -11.19
C GLU A 193 -8.63 6.53 -11.53
N TYR A 194 -9.20 5.38 -11.94
CA TYR A 194 -8.42 4.25 -12.44
C TYR A 194 -7.69 4.63 -13.73
N ALA A 195 -8.41 5.21 -14.69
CA ALA A 195 -7.81 5.68 -15.93
C ALA A 195 -6.74 6.76 -15.68
N GLN A 196 -6.97 7.65 -14.70
CA GLN A 196 -5.99 8.66 -14.30
C GLN A 196 -4.74 8.04 -13.67
N LEU A 197 -4.89 7.07 -12.76
CA LEU A 197 -3.77 6.40 -12.07
C LEU A 197 -2.87 5.66 -13.06
N PHE A 198 -3.48 4.90 -13.97
CA PHE A 198 -2.78 4.02 -14.92
C PHE A 198 -2.48 4.68 -16.27
N GLN A 199 -2.54 6.02 -16.37
CA GLN A 199 -1.92 6.73 -17.49
C GLN A 199 -0.38 6.52 -17.45
N PRO A 200 0.29 6.45 -18.60
CA PRO A 200 1.75 6.40 -18.64
C PRO A 200 2.38 7.45 -17.70
N PRO A 201 3.48 7.11 -17.01
CA PRO A 201 4.27 5.88 -17.17
C PRO A 201 3.78 4.68 -16.33
N LEU A 202 2.73 4.80 -15.51
CA LEU A 202 2.32 3.72 -14.62
C LEU A 202 1.49 2.64 -15.34
N ALA A 203 1.78 1.38 -15.03
CA ALA A 203 1.07 0.21 -15.53
C ALA A 203 0.46 -0.58 -14.38
N ASP A 204 -0.75 -1.11 -14.56
CA ASP A 204 -1.37 -2.07 -13.66
C ASP A 204 -0.64 -3.42 -13.76
N ALA A 205 -0.09 -3.89 -12.65
CA ALA A 205 0.70 -5.11 -12.60
C ALA A 205 -0.13 -6.36 -12.93
N TRP A 206 -1.39 -6.41 -12.49
CA TRP A 206 -2.26 -7.55 -12.78
C TRP A 206 -2.50 -7.66 -14.29
N ARG A 207 -2.93 -6.58 -14.92
CA ARG A 207 -3.19 -6.56 -16.35
C ARG A 207 -1.93 -6.74 -17.19
N ALA A 208 -0.78 -6.26 -16.71
CA ALA A 208 0.51 -6.46 -17.39
C ALA A 208 0.98 -7.92 -17.34
N ALA A 209 0.77 -8.60 -16.21
CA ALA A 209 1.17 -9.99 -16.02
C ALA A 209 0.16 -11.01 -16.58
N ARG A 210 -1.12 -10.63 -16.64
CA ARG A 210 -2.26 -11.50 -16.99
C ARG A 210 -3.16 -10.85 -18.04
N PRO A 211 -2.63 -10.60 -19.26
CA PRO A 211 -3.40 -9.90 -20.30
C PRO A 211 -4.64 -10.71 -20.69
N GLY A 212 -5.80 -10.04 -20.63
CA GLY A 212 -7.10 -10.64 -20.97
C GLY A 212 -7.78 -11.39 -19.82
N GLU A 213 -7.14 -11.58 -18.67
CA GLU A 213 -7.82 -12.08 -17.49
C GLU A 213 -8.65 -10.97 -16.81
N PRO A 214 -9.76 -11.32 -16.13
CA PRO A 214 -10.54 -10.35 -15.37
C PRO A 214 -9.74 -9.78 -14.19
N ASP A 215 -10.08 -8.56 -13.76
CA ASP A 215 -9.52 -7.99 -12.56
C ASP A 215 -9.90 -8.83 -11.34
N PRO A 216 -8.97 -9.06 -10.37
CA PRO A 216 -9.20 -9.92 -9.23
C PRO A 216 -10.18 -9.27 -8.25
N PRO A 217 -11.12 -10.04 -7.66
CA PRO A 217 -12.01 -9.50 -6.63
C PRO A 217 -11.26 -9.39 -5.29
N THR A 218 -10.50 -8.30 -5.11
CA THR A 218 -9.65 -8.10 -3.94
C THR A 218 -10.40 -7.68 -2.67
N THR A 219 -11.70 -7.44 -2.76
CA THR A 219 -12.54 -7.00 -1.63
C THR A 219 -13.93 -7.62 -1.71
N GLY A 220 -14.55 -7.90 -0.55
CA GLY A 220 -15.95 -8.29 -0.43
C GLY A 220 -16.28 -9.74 -0.83
N LEU A 221 -15.30 -10.63 -0.87
CA LEU A 221 -15.55 -12.05 -1.18
C LEU A 221 -16.35 -12.77 -0.08
N PHE A 222 -16.10 -12.47 1.18
CA PHE A 222 -16.68 -13.20 2.32
C PHE A 222 -17.61 -12.32 3.17
N ASP A 223 -17.33 -11.05 3.37
CA ASP A 223 -18.17 -10.12 4.15
C ASP A 223 -19.37 -9.64 3.31
N ARG A 224 -20.47 -10.35 3.39
CA ARG A 224 -21.72 -10.01 2.71
C ARG A 224 -22.53 -8.93 3.42
N VAL A 225 -22.19 -8.58 4.64
CA VAL A 225 -22.86 -7.51 5.39
C VAL A 225 -22.34 -6.16 4.92
N GLN A 226 -21.01 -5.99 4.89
CA GLN A 226 -20.37 -4.77 4.42
C GLN A 226 -20.43 -4.66 2.87
N TRP A 227 -20.32 -5.79 2.18
CA TRP A 227 -20.23 -5.87 0.71
C TRP A 227 -21.36 -6.72 0.11
N PRO A 228 -22.64 -6.27 0.19
CA PRO A 228 -23.80 -7.10 -0.23
C PRO A 228 -23.80 -7.41 -1.74
N LYS A 229 -23.10 -6.62 -2.56
CA LYS A 229 -22.97 -6.85 -4.01
C LYS A 229 -21.90 -7.88 -4.37
N GLY A 230 -21.12 -8.33 -3.40
CA GLY A 230 -20.06 -9.32 -3.61
C GLY A 230 -18.71 -8.71 -3.98
N GLY A 231 -17.80 -9.59 -4.41
CA GLY A 231 -16.41 -9.24 -4.64
C GLY A 231 -16.17 -8.26 -5.79
N HIS A 232 -15.23 -7.35 -5.62
CA HIS A 232 -14.79 -6.39 -6.63
C HIS A 232 -13.32 -6.00 -6.39
N CYS A 233 -12.66 -5.43 -7.41
CA CYS A 233 -11.27 -5.01 -7.34
C CYS A 233 -11.15 -3.59 -6.78
N ARG A 234 -10.31 -3.41 -5.74
CA ARG A 234 -9.97 -2.09 -5.16
C ARG A 234 -8.50 -1.96 -4.82
N ASP A 235 -7.79 -3.08 -4.76
CA ASP A 235 -6.38 -3.13 -4.41
C ASP A 235 -5.54 -3.36 -5.66
N TYR A 236 -4.46 -2.59 -5.80
CA TYR A 236 -3.65 -2.59 -7.01
C TYR A 236 -2.16 -2.51 -6.71
N PHE A 237 -1.37 -2.95 -7.71
CA PHE A 237 0.03 -2.60 -7.88
C PHE A 237 0.19 -1.76 -9.15
N ALA A 238 0.61 -0.50 -9.01
CA ALA A 238 0.96 0.39 -10.10
C ALA A 238 2.49 0.47 -10.20
N LEU A 239 3.03 0.19 -11.38
CA LEU A 239 4.45 0.00 -11.61
C LEU A 239 4.97 0.95 -12.69
N THR A 240 6.19 1.45 -12.52
CA THR A 240 6.94 2.08 -13.61
C THR A 240 7.36 1.04 -14.68
N PRO A 241 7.62 1.44 -15.94
CA PRO A 241 7.86 0.51 -17.03
C PRO A 241 9.07 -0.41 -16.83
N ASP A 242 10.12 0.09 -16.20
CA ASP A 242 11.32 -0.70 -15.86
C ASP A 242 11.02 -1.80 -14.85
N VAL A 243 10.18 -1.51 -13.84
CA VAL A 243 9.72 -2.47 -12.83
C VAL A 243 8.72 -3.46 -13.44
N ALA A 244 7.78 -2.99 -14.26
CA ALA A 244 6.79 -3.85 -14.93
C ALA A 244 7.44 -4.95 -15.78
N ARG A 245 8.53 -4.65 -16.48
CA ARG A 245 9.31 -5.65 -17.26
C ARG A 245 9.95 -6.74 -16.39
N ARG A 246 10.04 -6.53 -15.07
CA ARG A 246 10.65 -7.47 -14.11
C ARG A 246 9.61 -8.35 -13.43
N ILE A 247 8.33 -8.24 -13.72
CA ILE A 247 7.30 -9.10 -13.11
C ILE A 247 7.65 -10.56 -13.38
N ALA A 248 7.71 -11.35 -12.32
CA ALA A 248 7.80 -12.81 -12.38
C ALA A 248 6.42 -13.44 -12.14
N SER A 249 5.69 -12.97 -11.13
CA SER A 249 4.29 -13.33 -10.87
C SER A 249 3.58 -12.22 -10.10
N ILE A 250 2.24 -12.24 -10.17
CA ILE A 250 1.34 -11.54 -9.27
C ILE A 250 0.19 -12.49 -8.93
N ASP A 251 -0.07 -12.67 -7.63
CA ASP A 251 -1.04 -13.64 -7.14
C ASP A 251 -1.91 -13.00 -6.04
N MET A 252 -3.13 -13.52 -5.89
CA MET A 252 -4.09 -13.14 -4.87
C MET A 252 -4.50 -14.40 -4.08
N ASP A 253 -4.58 -14.31 -2.75
CA ASP A 253 -5.23 -15.35 -1.95
C ASP A 253 -6.74 -15.10 -1.91
N ALA A 254 -7.49 -15.84 -2.73
CA ALA A 254 -8.93 -15.76 -2.80
C ALA A 254 -9.64 -16.59 -1.70
N ALA A 255 -8.89 -17.32 -0.86
CA ALA A 255 -9.47 -18.24 0.11
C ALA A 255 -9.54 -17.68 1.53
N THR A 256 -8.78 -16.63 1.84
CA THR A 256 -8.74 -16.06 3.18
C THR A 256 -9.97 -15.19 3.49
N ASP A 257 -10.49 -15.33 4.69
CA ASP A 257 -11.52 -14.48 5.31
C ASP A 257 -10.96 -13.64 6.48
N ALA A 258 -9.63 -13.60 6.58
CA ALA A 258 -8.91 -12.92 7.66
C ALA A 258 -9.03 -11.39 7.62
N SER A 259 -9.49 -10.82 6.52
CA SER A 259 -9.91 -9.44 6.31
C SER A 259 -11.06 -9.43 5.30
N ASP A 260 -11.77 -8.32 5.17
CA ASP A 260 -12.71 -8.10 4.07
C ASP A 260 -12.02 -7.82 2.74
N HIS A 261 -10.69 -7.65 2.75
CA HIS A 261 -9.81 -7.59 1.59
C HIS A 261 -8.92 -8.85 1.45
N GLN A 262 -8.54 -9.17 0.22
CA GLN A 262 -7.63 -10.24 -0.15
C GLN A 262 -6.21 -9.71 -0.34
N PRO A 263 -5.19 -10.39 0.19
CA PRO A 263 -3.81 -9.99 -0.04
C PRO A 263 -3.38 -10.23 -1.49
N LEU A 264 -2.66 -9.28 -2.05
CA LEU A 264 -1.96 -9.40 -3.33
C LEU A 264 -0.46 -9.55 -3.09
N ARG A 265 0.20 -10.43 -3.83
CA ARG A 265 1.64 -10.62 -3.76
C ARG A 265 2.27 -10.51 -5.15
N LEU A 266 3.17 -9.53 -5.30
CA LEU A 266 3.97 -9.27 -6.51
C LEU A 266 5.38 -9.83 -6.32
N VAL A 267 5.89 -10.56 -7.31
CA VAL A 267 7.29 -11.04 -7.35
C VAL A 267 8.00 -10.42 -8.55
N LEU A 268 9.14 -9.79 -8.31
CA LEU A 268 10.01 -9.19 -9.31
C LEU A 268 11.31 -10.00 -9.46
N ARG A 269 11.81 -10.10 -10.72
CA ARG A 269 13.12 -10.70 -11.05
C ARG A 269 14.28 -9.81 -10.65
#